data_bf80d200dd671f90e68b7f29da05bb68
#
_entry.id   bf80d200dd671f90e68b7f29da05bb68
#
_cell.length_a   1.000
_cell.length_b   1.000
_cell.length_c   1.000
_cell.angle_alpha   90.00
_cell.angle_beta   90.00
_cell.angle_gamma   90.00
#
_symmetry.space_group_name_H-M   'P 1'
#
loop_
_entity.id
_entity.type
_entity.pdbx_description
1 polymer ?
#
loop_
_entity_poly.entity_id
_entity_poly.type
_entity_poly.pdbx_seq_one_letter_code
_entity_poly.pdbx_strand_id
1 'polypeptide(L)'
;SYTLPQLFSYVEQEEHIIDLADKMLFLPDLLEYFLSGEISIERSIAGTSGLMRPEQDTWAEEVFDALGLPKHIMGQITNTGRMAGYLLKEPAEISQAGKAKVISVCGHDTASAVVGIPGFGIDQVYVSIGTNINMGIELTQSIVNEKSWNGGMKNAGLIDDRKIFYKDFAALWLLNELRRNWKSEGREYSYDLIMKMAEGCKSRRVYIDTEDIELNNPG
;
A
#
# COMPACT_ATOMS: atom_id res chain seq x y z
N SER A 1 7.72 -0.55 -4.56
CA SER A 1 8.71 -1.47 -3.96
C SER A 1 8.11 -2.04 -2.68
N TYR A 2 8.18 -3.37 -2.52
CA TYR A 2 7.70 -4.05 -1.32
C TYR A 2 8.76 -4.02 -0.22
N THR A 3 8.35 -4.23 1.04
CA THR A 3 9.27 -4.27 2.19
C THR A 3 10.22 -5.46 2.13
N LEU A 4 9.74 -6.62 1.66
CA LEU A 4 10.54 -7.84 1.56
C LEU A 4 11.86 -7.64 0.77
N PRO A 5 11.88 -7.09 -0.47
CA PRO A 5 13.12 -6.84 -1.18
C PRO A 5 14.05 -5.86 -0.47
N GLN A 6 13.49 -4.90 0.27
CA GLN A 6 14.31 -3.94 1.04
C GLN A 6 15.00 -4.62 2.22
N LEU A 7 14.27 -5.40 3.00
CA LEU A 7 14.86 -6.17 4.10
C LEU A 7 15.91 -7.18 3.61
N PHE A 8 15.63 -7.87 2.51
CA PHE A 8 16.58 -8.79 1.91
C PHE A 8 17.86 -8.10 1.45
N SER A 9 17.74 -6.87 0.91
CA SER A 9 18.91 -6.06 0.55
C SER A 9 19.83 -5.78 1.74
N TYR A 10 19.30 -5.55 2.93
CA TYR A 10 20.13 -5.36 4.14
C TYR A 10 20.87 -6.64 4.53
N VAL A 11 20.23 -7.81 4.38
CA VAL A 11 20.89 -9.10 4.63
C VAL A 11 22.01 -9.36 3.62
N GLU A 12 21.76 -9.15 2.33
CA GLU A 12 22.74 -9.33 1.26
C GLU A 12 23.94 -8.39 1.37
N GLN A 13 23.74 -7.19 1.91
CA GLN A 13 24.81 -6.21 2.11
C GLN A 13 25.53 -6.37 3.44
N GLU A 14 25.21 -7.42 4.21
CA GLU A 14 25.76 -7.68 5.55
C GLU A 14 25.64 -6.48 6.49
N GLU A 15 24.56 -5.70 6.35
CA GLU A 15 24.32 -4.56 7.22
C GLU A 15 23.86 -5.02 8.61
N HIS A 16 24.69 -4.78 9.61
CA HIS A 16 24.41 -5.15 11.00
C HIS A 16 23.21 -4.42 11.64
N ILE A 17 22.59 -3.48 10.95
CA ILE A 17 21.44 -2.74 11.47
C ILE A 17 20.26 -3.66 11.79
N ILE A 18 20.04 -4.72 10.99
CA ILE A 18 18.99 -5.71 11.23
C ILE A 18 19.28 -6.52 12.49
N ASP A 19 20.54 -6.87 12.73
CA ASP A 19 20.95 -7.64 13.91
C ASP A 19 20.80 -6.85 15.21
N LEU A 20 20.92 -5.52 15.12
CA LEU A 20 20.77 -4.60 16.24
C LEU A 20 19.33 -4.14 16.46
N ALA A 21 18.45 -4.38 15.50
CA ALA A 21 17.06 -3.94 15.55
C ALA A 21 16.28 -4.76 16.60
N ASP A 22 15.64 -4.09 17.53
CA ASP A 22 14.68 -4.71 18.45
C ASP A 22 13.34 -4.94 17.76
N LYS A 23 12.83 -3.93 17.06
CA LYS A 23 11.56 -3.98 16.30
C LYS A 23 11.65 -3.22 14.99
N MET A 24 10.95 -3.74 14.00
CA MET A 24 10.64 -3.05 12.75
C MET A 24 9.18 -2.60 12.78
N LEU A 25 8.94 -1.34 12.43
CA LEU A 25 7.62 -0.77 12.27
C LEU A 25 7.49 -0.18 10.85
N PHE A 26 6.32 -0.34 10.25
CA PHE A 26 5.99 0.44 9.06
C PHE A 26 5.76 1.91 9.45
N LEU A 27 5.91 2.81 8.50
CA LEU A 27 5.82 4.24 8.80
C LEU A 27 4.51 4.64 9.51
N PRO A 28 3.31 4.15 9.15
CA PRO A 28 2.09 4.42 9.90
C PRO A 28 2.16 3.92 11.34
N ASP A 29 2.67 2.70 11.54
CA ASP A 29 2.79 2.09 12.87
C ASP A 29 3.84 2.84 13.73
N LEU A 30 4.91 3.33 13.11
CA LEU A 30 5.90 4.16 13.79
C LEU A 30 5.28 5.48 14.28
N LEU A 31 4.43 6.11 13.48
CA LEU A 31 3.71 7.32 13.91
C LEU A 31 2.73 7.01 15.04
N GLU A 32 2.02 5.87 14.97
CA GLU A 32 1.16 5.40 16.06
C GLU A 32 1.96 5.16 17.35
N TYR A 33 3.15 4.56 17.25
CA TYR A 33 4.07 4.37 18.36
C TYR A 33 4.51 5.71 18.97
N PHE A 34 4.89 6.69 18.19
CA PHE A 34 5.26 8.02 18.70
C PHE A 34 4.10 8.72 19.41
N LEU A 35 2.87 8.43 19.04
CA LEU A 35 1.70 8.99 19.69
C LEU A 35 1.28 8.25 20.96
N SER A 36 1.38 6.91 20.98
CA SER A 36 0.80 6.05 22.00
C SER A 36 1.82 5.31 22.88
N GLY A 37 3.04 5.08 22.35
CA GLY A 37 4.02 4.19 22.96
C GLY A 37 3.76 2.71 22.71
N GLU A 38 2.70 2.34 22.00
CA GLU A 38 2.34 0.95 21.71
C GLU A 38 3.04 0.43 20.46
N ILE A 39 3.67 -0.74 20.55
CA ILE A 39 4.34 -1.43 19.43
C ILE A 39 3.37 -2.44 18.84
N SER A 40 2.88 -2.16 17.65
CA SER A 40 2.00 -3.07 16.90
C SER A 40 2.14 -2.81 15.41
N ILE A 41 1.70 -3.77 14.60
CA ILE A 41 1.69 -3.64 13.15
C ILE A 41 0.27 -3.82 12.66
N GLU A 42 -0.26 -2.82 11.98
CA GLU A 42 -1.62 -2.85 11.48
C GLU A 42 -1.71 -3.76 10.23
N ARG A 43 -2.77 -4.57 10.15
CA ARG A 43 -2.92 -5.65 9.16
C ARG A 43 -2.95 -5.18 7.70
N SER A 44 -3.51 -4.01 7.40
CA SER A 44 -3.60 -3.55 6.00
C SER A 44 -2.22 -3.20 5.44
N ILE A 45 -1.38 -2.55 6.22
CA ILE A 45 -0.01 -2.23 5.81
C ILE A 45 0.89 -3.48 5.86
N ALA A 46 0.71 -4.39 6.84
CA ALA A 46 1.40 -5.66 6.90
C ALA A 46 1.17 -6.48 5.62
N GLY A 47 -0.07 -6.48 5.10
CA GLY A 47 -0.44 -7.17 3.86
C GLY A 47 0.29 -6.70 2.61
N THR A 48 0.81 -5.47 2.61
CA THR A 48 1.59 -4.93 1.48
C THR A 48 3.07 -5.29 1.53
N SER A 49 3.53 -5.90 2.62
CA SER A 49 4.97 -6.13 2.87
C SER A 49 5.60 -7.21 2.02
N GLY A 50 4.81 -8.20 1.56
CA GLY A 50 5.30 -9.45 0.98
C GLY A 50 5.75 -10.46 2.03
N LEU A 51 5.55 -10.18 3.33
CA LEU A 51 5.97 -11.01 4.47
C LEU A 51 4.80 -11.66 5.21
N MET A 52 3.56 -11.38 4.81
CA MET A 52 2.36 -11.86 5.49
C MET A 52 1.61 -12.91 4.64
N ARG A 53 1.06 -13.91 5.31
CA ARG A 53 0.09 -14.84 4.72
C ARG A 53 -1.31 -14.22 4.76
N PRO A 54 -1.87 -13.83 3.62
CA PRO A 54 -3.12 -13.06 3.60
C PRO A 54 -4.33 -13.88 4.05
N GLU A 55 -4.29 -15.21 3.98
CA GLU A 55 -5.39 -16.08 4.40
C GLU A 55 -5.49 -16.20 5.92
N GLN A 56 -4.36 -16.04 6.64
CA GLN A 56 -4.27 -16.29 8.07
C GLN A 56 -4.01 -15.01 8.88
N ASP A 57 -3.70 -13.91 8.22
CA ASP A 57 -3.22 -12.66 8.83
C ASP A 57 -2.02 -12.89 9.78
N THR A 58 -1.10 -13.75 9.38
CA THR A 58 0.12 -14.10 10.12
C THR A 58 1.36 -13.87 9.27
N TRP A 59 2.50 -13.70 9.93
CA TRP A 59 3.79 -13.66 9.22
C TRP A 59 4.07 -14.99 8.53
N ALA A 60 4.61 -14.93 7.32
CA ALA A 60 5.04 -16.08 6.53
C ALA A 60 6.42 -16.56 7.00
N GLU A 61 6.46 -17.33 8.08
CA GLU A 61 7.72 -17.75 8.73
C GLU A 61 8.71 -18.41 7.79
N GLU A 62 8.20 -19.17 6.81
CA GLU A 62 9.01 -19.82 5.78
C GLU A 62 9.77 -18.83 4.88
N VAL A 63 9.24 -17.63 4.69
CA VAL A 63 9.90 -16.55 3.94
C VAL A 63 11.06 -16.00 4.74
N PHE A 64 10.86 -15.81 6.06
CA PHE A 64 11.93 -15.36 6.96
C PHE A 64 13.06 -16.37 7.00
N ASP A 65 12.74 -17.66 7.14
CA ASP A 65 13.74 -18.73 7.19
C ASP A 65 14.51 -18.84 5.86
N ALA A 66 13.83 -18.77 4.73
CA ALA A 66 14.45 -18.86 3.42
C ALA A 66 15.40 -17.69 3.09
N LEU A 67 15.12 -16.51 3.63
CA LEU A 67 15.89 -15.29 3.36
C LEU A 67 16.83 -14.89 4.50
N GLY A 68 16.91 -15.69 5.58
CA GLY A 68 17.73 -15.38 6.74
C GLY A 68 17.28 -14.13 7.49
N LEU A 69 16.01 -13.77 7.41
CA LEU A 69 15.47 -12.59 8.09
C LEU A 69 15.16 -12.88 9.56
N PRO A 70 15.49 -11.99 10.50
CA PRO A 70 15.23 -12.19 11.93
C PRO A 70 13.74 -11.99 12.24
N LYS A 71 13.07 -13.06 12.66
CA LYS A 71 11.62 -13.04 13.00
C LYS A 71 11.30 -12.15 14.20
N HIS A 72 12.24 -11.98 15.13
CA HIS A 72 12.01 -11.26 16.39
C HIS A 72 11.75 -9.76 16.20
N ILE A 73 12.20 -9.18 15.08
CA ILE A 73 11.94 -7.76 14.79
C ILE A 73 10.50 -7.48 14.42
N MET A 74 9.74 -8.51 14.01
CA MET A 74 8.35 -8.34 13.62
C MET A 74 7.44 -8.24 14.84
N GLY A 75 6.62 -7.19 14.85
CA GLY A 75 5.58 -7.00 15.87
C GLY A 75 4.36 -7.91 15.64
N GLN A 76 3.45 -7.89 16.61
CA GLN A 76 2.16 -8.55 16.48
C GLN A 76 1.30 -7.82 15.43
N ILE A 77 0.70 -8.59 14.51
CA ILE A 77 -0.29 -8.05 13.57
C ILE A 77 -1.58 -7.79 14.33
N THR A 78 -2.15 -6.60 14.14
CA THR A 78 -3.35 -6.14 14.83
C THR A 78 -4.41 -5.65 13.86
N ASN A 79 -5.67 -5.71 14.29
CA ASN A 79 -6.80 -5.28 13.48
C ASN A 79 -6.89 -3.75 13.42
N THR A 80 -7.36 -3.25 12.28
CA THR A 80 -7.78 -1.86 12.11
C THR A 80 -8.93 -1.50 13.06
N GLY A 81 -8.99 -0.24 13.48
CA GLY A 81 -10.06 0.28 14.33
C GLY A 81 -9.87 0.00 15.83
N ARG A 82 -8.80 -0.72 16.23
CA ARG A 82 -8.50 -0.93 17.64
C ARG A 82 -8.00 0.35 18.31
N MET A 83 -8.22 0.45 19.60
CA MET A 83 -7.57 1.45 20.43
C MET A 83 -6.12 1.02 20.70
N ALA A 84 -5.14 1.79 20.19
CA ALA A 84 -3.72 1.57 20.44
C ALA A 84 -3.33 2.03 21.86
N GLY A 85 -3.92 3.12 22.34
CA GLY A 85 -3.61 3.66 23.65
C GLY A 85 -4.17 5.06 23.83
N TYR A 86 -3.60 5.81 24.73
CA TYR A 86 -3.82 7.25 24.89
C TYR A 86 -2.59 8.02 24.40
N LEU A 87 -2.80 9.27 24.02
CA LEU A 87 -1.69 10.14 23.70
C LEU A 87 -0.68 10.19 24.84
N LEU A 88 0.59 10.02 24.49
CA LEU A 88 1.71 10.26 25.39
C LEU A 88 1.72 11.71 25.85
N LYS A 89 2.40 11.99 26.96
CA LYS A 89 2.39 13.31 27.62
C LYS A 89 2.79 14.42 26.65
N GLU A 90 3.90 14.25 25.95
CA GLU A 90 4.44 15.29 25.05
C GLU A 90 3.51 15.60 23.87
N PRO A 91 3.02 14.64 23.05
CA PRO A 91 2.03 14.93 22.02
C PRO A 91 0.74 15.54 22.56
N ALA A 92 0.30 15.12 23.76
CA ALA A 92 -0.90 15.65 24.39
C ALA A 92 -0.76 17.11 24.81
N GLU A 93 0.41 17.51 25.32
CA GLU A 93 0.72 18.90 25.70
C GLU A 93 0.85 19.79 24.45
N ILE A 94 1.57 19.35 23.41
CA ILE A 94 1.76 20.10 22.17
C ILE A 94 0.43 20.34 21.46
N SER A 95 -0.41 19.30 21.35
CA SER A 95 -1.70 19.36 20.63
C SER A 95 -2.83 19.95 21.46
N GLN A 96 -2.66 20.09 22.78
CA GLN A 96 -3.73 20.42 23.75
C GLN A 96 -4.90 19.44 23.74
N ALA A 97 -4.69 18.23 23.24
CA ALA A 97 -5.73 17.22 23.11
C ALA A 97 -5.99 16.39 24.39
N GLY A 98 -5.24 16.64 25.46
CA GLY A 98 -5.38 15.95 26.74
C GLY A 98 -5.20 14.42 26.61
N LYS A 99 -6.09 13.64 27.23
CA LYS A 99 -6.11 12.17 27.17
C LYS A 99 -6.89 11.66 25.94
N ALA A 100 -6.61 12.17 24.74
CA ALA A 100 -7.23 11.64 23.54
C ALA A 100 -6.82 10.17 23.32
N LYS A 101 -7.75 9.37 22.80
CA LYS A 101 -7.48 7.99 22.39
C LYS A 101 -6.74 7.99 21.05
N VAL A 102 -5.74 7.15 20.93
CA VAL A 102 -5.09 6.82 19.66
C VAL A 102 -5.79 5.59 19.10
N ILE A 103 -6.37 5.72 17.91
CA ILE A 103 -7.08 4.64 17.23
C ILE A 103 -6.29 4.26 15.98
N SER A 104 -5.95 2.98 15.87
CA SER A 104 -5.30 2.42 14.70
C SER A 104 -6.24 2.49 13.49
N VAL A 105 -5.76 3.05 12.39
CA VAL A 105 -6.50 3.11 11.12
C VAL A 105 -5.85 2.18 10.11
N CYS A 106 -6.47 1.94 8.94
CA CYS A 106 -5.78 1.25 7.86
C CYS A 106 -4.47 2.01 7.52
N GLY A 107 -3.33 1.40 7.79
CA GLY A 107 -2.02 1.98 7.52
C GLY A 107 -1.70 2.06 6.03
N HIS A 108 -2.33 1.20 5.20
CA HIS A 108 -2.29 1.27 3.75
C HIS A 108 -3.28 2.31 3.23
N ASP A 109 -2.79 3.31 2.50
CA ASP A 109 -3.57 4.46 2.01
C ASP A 109 -4.79 4.07 1.17
N THR A 110 -4.62 3.12 0.25
CA THR A 110 -5.73 2.61 -0.57
C THR A 110 -6.77 1.91 0.30
N ALA A 111 -6.36 1.12 1.29
CA ALA A 111 -7.29 0.47 2.22
C ALA A 111 -8.08 1.52 3.03
N SER A 112 -7.40 2.56 3.51
CA SER A 112 -8.04 3.71 4.16
C SER A 112 -9.04 4.42 3.25
N ALA A 113 -8.67 4.65 1.99
CA ALA A 113 -9.56 5.27 1.00
C ALA A 113 -10.80 4.42 0.74
N VAL A 114 -10.64 3.10 0.59
CA VAL A 114 -11.75 2.16 0.36
C VAL A 114 -12.71 2.14 1.56
N VAL A 115 -12.18 2.07 2.78
CA VAL A 115 -13.01 2.14 4.01
C VAL A 115 -13.78 3.45 4.10
N GLY A 116 -13.21 4.55 3.59
CA GLY A 116 -13.84 5.86 3.57
C GLY A 116 -14.94 6.04 2.51
N ILE A 117 -15.15 5.09 1.60
CA ILE A 117 -16.21 5.20 0.57
C ILE A 117 -17.59 4.96 1.21
N PRO A 118 -18.50 5.95 1.22
CA PRO A 118 -19.81 5.78 1.83
C PRO A 118 -20.62 4.68 1.15
N GLY A 119 -21.09 3.69 1.93
CA GLY A 119 -21.93 2.60 1.44
C GLY A 119 -21.20 1.57 0.57
N PHE A 120 -19.86 1.62 0.51
CA PHE A 120 -19.10 0.59 -0.17
C PHE A 120 -19.14 -0.73 0.59
N GLY A 121 -19.20 -1.85 -0.13
CA GLY A 121 -19.27 -3.18 0.46
C GLY A 121 -19.09 -4.29 -0.57
N ILE A 122 -19.39 -5.50 -0.16
CA ILE A 122 -19.35 -6.72 -1.01
C ILE A 122 -20.22 -6.48 -2.26
N ASP A 123 -19.80 -7.04 -3.40
CA ASP A 123 -20.45 -6.89 -4.72
C ASP A 123 -20.26 -5.53 -5.40
N GLN A 124 -19.40 -4.68 -4.88
CA GLN A 124 -19.04 -3.42 -5.49
C GLN A 124 -17.58 -3.41 -5.94
N VAL A 125 -17.31 -2.72 -7.04
CA VAL A 125 -15.95 -2.48 -7.53
C VAL A 125 -15.57 -1.05 -7.20
N TYR A 126 -14.41 -0.85 -6.60
CA TYR A 126 -13.81 0.47 -6.49
C TYR A 126 -12.73 0.66 -7.56
N VAL A 127 -12.53 1.90 -7.94
CA VAL A 127 -11.43 2.32 -8.81
C VAL A 127 -10.80 3.57 -8.20
N SER A 128 -9.57 3.44 -7.74
CA SER A 128 -8.77 4.57 -7.27
C SER A 128 -7.83 4.99 -8.39
N ILE A 129 -7.96 6.24 -8.85
CA ILE A 129 -7.21 6.77 -10.00
C ILE A 129 -6.23 7.82 -9.51
N GLY A 130 -4.95 7.53 -9.67
CA GLY A 130 -3.83 8.40 -9.34
C GLY A 130 -2.69 8.20 -10.33
N THR A 131 -1.46 8.32 -9.86
CA THR A 131 -0.26 7.97 -10.62
C THR A 131 -0.37 6.56 -11.17
N ASN A 132 -0.87 5.64 -10.35
CA ASN A 132 -1.35 4.32 -10.75
C ASN A 132 -2.87 4.25 -10.58
N ILE A 133 -3.52 3.32 -11.27
CA ILE A 133 -4.88 2.91 -10.99
C ILE A 133 -4.84 1.68 -10.10
N ASN A 134 -5.60 1.70 -9.02
CA ASN A 134 -5.87 0.54 -8.20
C ASN A 134 -7.35 0.20 -8.33
N MET A 135 -7.67 -1.00 -8.80
CA MET A 135 -9.04 -1.47 -8.98
C MET A 135 -9.23 -2.77 -8.23
N GLY A 136 -10.30 -2.87 -7.47
CA GLY A 136 -10.56 -4.05 -6.67
C GLY A 136 -11.98 -4.17 -6.16
N ILE A 137 -12.20 -5.24 -5.42
CA ILE A 137 -13.45 -5.59 -4.77
C ILE A 137 -13.21 -5.92 -3.30
N GLU A 138 -14.25 -5.76 -2.49
CA GLU A 138 -14.24 -6.20 -1.10
C GLU A 138 -14.65 -7.67 -1.00
N LEU A 139 -13.95 -8.42 -0.15
CA LEU A 139 -14.18 -9.83 0.10
C LEU A 139 -14.17 -10.13 1.60
N THR A 140 -14.77 -11.25 1.99
CA THR A 140 -14.67 -11.79 3.35
C THR A 140 -13.46 -12.70 3.56
N GLN A 141 -12.83 -13.17 2.47
CA GLN A 141 -11.67 -14.06 2.50
C GLN A 141 -10.70 -13.70 1.37
N SER A 142 -9.41 -13.91 1.62
CA SER A 142 -8.38 -13.74 0.59
C SER A 142 -8.50 -14.76 -0.52
N ILE A 143 -8.18 -14.37 -1.74
CA ILE A 143 -8.09 -15.27 -2.90
C ILE A 143 -6.62 -15.48 -3.22
N VAL A 144 -6.11 -16.70 -2.95
CA VAL A 144 -4.74 -17.10 -3.24
C VAL A 144 -4.75 -18.38 -4.05
N ASN A 145 -4.48 -18.28 -5.33
CA ASN A 145 -4.39 -19.40 -6.26
C ASN A 145 -3.56 -19.01 -7.49
N GLU A 146 -3.24 -19.98 -8.33
CA GLU A 146 -2.44 -19.78 -9.53
C GLU A 146 -3.03 -18.73 -10.48
N LYS A 147 -4.35 -18.66 -10.62
CA LYS A 147 -5.00 -17.68 -11.50
C LYS A 147 -4.83 -16.26 -10.96
N SER A 148 -4.99 -16.08 -9.64
CA SER A 148 -4.80 -14.76 -9.00
C SER A 148 -3.34 -14.32 -9.09
N TRP A 149 -2.40 -15.24 -8.92
CA TRP A 149 -0.97 -14.99 -9.07
C TRP A 149 -0.63 -14.57 -10.51
N ASN A 150 -1.00 -15.37 -11.49
CA ASN A 150 -0.74 -15.09 -12.90
C ASN A 150 -1.45 -13.82 -13.38
N GLY A 151 -2.58 -13.46 -12.77
CA GLY A 151 -3.31 -12.23 -13.02
C GLY A 151 -2.71 -11.00 -12.36
N GLY A 152 -1.64 -11.13 -11.55
CA GLY A 152 -1.04 -10.02 -10.80
C GLY A 152 -1.96 -9.46 -9.72
N MET A 153 -2.91 -10.28 -9.23
CA MET A 153 -3.87 -9.88 -8.20
C MET A 153 -3.22 -9.91 -6.81
N LYS A 154 -3.68 -9.03 -5.94
CA LYS A 154 -3.18 -8.84 -4.58
C LYS A 154 -4.32 -8.90 -3.56
N ASN A 155 -3.96 -9.21 -2.32
CA ASN A 155 -4.88 -9.15 -1.18
C ASN A 155 -4.34 -8.15 -0.14
N ALA A 156 -5.22 -7.39 0.49
CA ALA A 156 -4.88 -6.60 1.67
C ALA A 156 -6.03 -6.63 2.69
N GLY A 157 -5.69 -6.44 3.97
CA GLY A 157 -6.69 -6.36 5.03
C GLY A 157 -7.48 -5.05 4.99
N LEU A 158 -8.71 -5.12 5.46
CA LEU A 158 -9.57 -3.98 5.77
C LEU A 158 -10.01 -4.04 7.22
N ILE A 159 -10.92 -3.14 7.60
CA ILE A 159 -11.63 -3.17 8.87
C ILE A 159 -12.57 -4.40 8.96
N ASP A 160 -12.94 -4.83 10.17
CA ASP A 160 -13.91 -5.91 10.45
C ASP A 160 -13.59 -7.24 9.73
N ASP A 161 -12.33 -7.64 9.74
CA ASP A 161 -11.82 -8.86 9.10
C ASP A 161 -12.08 -9.00 7.60
N ARG A 162 -12.53 -7.91 6.96
CA ARG A 162 -12.69 -7.86 5.51
C ARG A 162 -11.35 -7.71 4.80
N LYS A 163 -11.36 -8.04 3.54
CA LYS A 163 -10.19 -7.99 2.63
C LYS A 163 -10.53 -7.19 1.40
N ILE A 164 -9.54 -6.62 0.75
CA ILE A 164 -9.63 -6.21 -0.64
C ILE A 164 -8.82 -7.14 -1.52
N PHE A 165 -9.38 -7.47 -2.67
CA PHE A 165 -8.73 -8.20 -3.74
C PHE A 165 -8.61 -7.26 -4.93
N TYR A 166 -7.39 -6.92 -5.32
CA TYR A 166 -7.15 -5.80 -6.22
C TYR A 166 -5.97 -6.02 -7.15
N LYS A 167 -5.91 -5.18 -8.18
CA LYS A 167 -4.78 -5.09 -9.10
C LYS A 167 -4.41 -3.64 -9.33
N ASP A 168 -3.11 -3.38 -9.45
CA ASP A 168 -2.56 -2.10 -9.84
C ASP A 168 -2.27 -2.07 -11.34
N PHE A 169 -2.54 -0.93 -11.96
CA PHE A 169 -2.26 -0.66 -13.37
C PHE A 169 -1.48 0.65 -13.48
N ALA A 170 -0.57 0.72 -14.44
CA ALA A 170 0.04 1.99 -14.81
C ALA A 170 -1.06 2.92 -15.39
N ALA A 171 -1.09 4.18 -14.93
CA ALA A 171 -2.13 5.11 -15.35
C ALA A 171 -1.58 6.50 -15.69
N LEU A 172 -1.88 7.50 -14.87
CA LEU A 172 -1.47 8.89 -15.13
C LEU A 172 0.04 9.07 -15.13
N TRP A 173 0.80 8.08 -14.64
CA TRP A 173 2.23 8.05 -14.79
C TRP A 173 2.66 8.14 -16.27
N LEU A 174 2.03 7.35 -17.17
CA LEU A 174 2.30 7.41 -18.60
C LEU A 174 2.06 8.81 -19.18
N LEU A 175 0.97 9.47 -18.75
CA LEU A 175 0.69 10.83 -19.16
C LEU A 175 1.75 11.82 -18.64
N ASN A 176 2.24 11.60 -17.43
CA ASN A 176 3.29 12.43 -16.86
C ASN A 176 4.61 12.29 -17.62
N GLU A 177 4.99 11.07 -18.02
CA GLU A 177 6.18 10.83 -18.84
C GLU A 177 6.04 11.46 -20.23
N LEU A 178 4.88 11.33 -20.88
CA LEU A 178 4.60 12.03 -22.14
C LEU A 178 4.74 13.55 -21.99
N ARG A 179 4.23 14.11 -20.89
CA ARG A 179 4.38 15.55 -20.63
C ARG A 179 5.84 15.96 -20.43
N ARG A 180 6.64 15.15 -19.75
CA ARG A 180 8.09 15.38 -19.58
C ARG A 180 8.80 15.38 -20.93
N ASN A 181 8.50 14.39 -21.77
CA ASN A 181 9.08 14.27 -23.10
C ASN A 181 8.72 15.48 -23.98
N TRP A 182 7.45 15.87 -24.02
CA TRP A 182 7.01 17.07 -24.74
C TRP A 182 7.70 18.33 -24.24
N LYS A 183 7.87 18.46 -22.93
CA LYS A 183 8.57 19.61 -22.34
C LYS A 183 10.06 19.64 -22.74
N SER A 184 10.72 18.50 -22.82
CA SER A 184 12.12 18.42 -23.31
C SER A 184 12.26 18.81 -24.77
N GLU A 185 11.19 18.62 -25.57
CA GLU A 185 11.09 19.07 -26.96
C GLU A 185 10.62 20.54 -27.13
N GLY A 186 10.49 21.27 -26.02
CA GLY A 186 10.03 22.67 -26.03
C GLY A 186 8.52 22.84 -26.15
N ARG A 187 7.74 21.77 -25.98
CA ARG A 187 6.27 21.79 -26.01
C ARG A 187 5.71 21.60 -24.60
N GLU A 188 5.06 22.62 -24.07
CA GLU A 188 4.46 22.55 -22.73
C GLU A 188 2.93 22.49 -22.82
N TYR A 189 2.34 21.41 -22.27
CA TYR A 189 0.91 21.19 -22.21
C TYR A 189 0.42 21.14 -20.77
N SER A 190 -0.56 21.99 -20.43
CA SER A 190 -1.28 21.87 -19.16
C SER A 190 -2.22 20.66 -19.18
N TYR A 191 -2.59 20.15 -18.00
CA TYR A 191 -3.58 19.07 -17.92
C TYR A 191 -4.93 19.48 -18.53
N ASP A 192 -5.38 20.72 -18.30
CA ASP A 192 -6.64 21.24 -18.88
C ASP A 192 -6.61 21.24 -20.41
N LEU A 193 -5.47 21.58 -20.99
CA LEU A 193 -5.30 21.55 -22.44
C LEU A 193 -5.35 20.13 -22.98
N ILE A 194 -4.65 19.19 -22.32
CA ILE A 194 -4.66 17.78 -22.71
C ILE A 194 -6.08 17.20 -22.62
N MET A 195 -6.82 17.50 -21.54
CA MET A 195 -8.21 17.07 -21.38
C MET A 195 -9.09 17.59 -22.50
N LYS A 196 -9.01 18.88 -22.84
CA LYS A 196 -9.74 19.46 -23.96
C LYS A 196 -9.38 18.82 -25.31
N MET A 197 -8.10 18.52 -25.53
CA MET A 197 -7.66 17.81 -26.73
C MET A 197 -8.25 16.40 -26.79
N ALA A 198 -8.27 15.70 -25.67
CA ALA A 198 -8.84 14.35 -25.55
C ALA A 198 -10.34 14.33 -25.80
N GLU A 199 -11.09 15.31 -25.26
CA GLU A 199 -12.54 15.48 -25.51
C GLU A 199 -12.85 15.71 -27.01
N GLY A 200 -11.97 16.42 -27.72
CA GLY A 200 -12.08 16.65 -29.16
C GLY A 200 -11.69 15.46 -30.03
N CYS A 201 -11.06 14.44 -29.47
CA CYS A 201 -10.62 13.29 -30.24
C CYS A 201 -11.77 12.31 -30.51
N LYS A 202 -11.96 11.92 -31.77
CA LYS A 202 -12.80 10.76 -32.09
C LYS A 202 -12.11 9.49 -31.59
N SER A 203 -12.79 8.72 -30.76
CA SER A 203 -12.27 7.44 -30.28
C SER A 203 -11.82 6.56 -31.46
N ARG A 204 -10.56 6.17 -31.47
CA ARG A 204 -9.99 5.26 -32.47
C ARG A 204 -10.11 3.80 -32.06
N ARG A 205 -10.69 3.49 -30.88
CA ARG A 205 -10.71 2.15 -30.28
C ARG A 205 -9.32 1.53 -30.18
N VAL A 206 -8.32 2.36 -29.86
CA VAL A 206 -6.98 1.92 -29.57
C VAL A 206 -6.85 1.81 -28.07
N TYR A 207 -6.38 0.68 -27.59
CA TYR A 207 -6.12 0.41 -26.19
C TYR A 207 -4.61 0.22 -26.00
N ILE A 208 -4.10 0.72 -24.90
CA ILE A 208 -2.70 0.56 -24.52
C ILE A 208 -2.66 -0.55 -23.48
N ASP A 209 -1.81 -1.55 -23.71
CA ASP A 209 -1.49 -2.53 -22.68
C ASP A 209 -0.53 -1.90 -21.68
N THR A 210 -1.05 -1.53 -20.52
CA THR A 210 -0.25 -0.88 -19.46
C THR A 210 0.68 -1.84 -18.73
N GLU A 211 0.64 -3.14 -19.03
CA GLU A 211 1.55 -4.15 -18.51
C GLU A 211 2.73 -4.44 -19.46
N ASP A 212 2.74 -3.81 -20.62
CA ASP A 212 3.85 -3.93 -21.57
C ASP A 212 5.15 -3.42 -20.94
N ILE A 213 6.19 -4.26 -21.02
CA ILE A 213 7.51 -3.98 -20.43
C ILE A 213 8.12 -2.70 -21.02
N GLU A 214 7.88 -2.42 -22.30
CA GLU A 214 8.38 -1.20 -22.97
C GLU A 214 7.76 0.08 -22.36
N LEU A 215 6.54 0.00 -21.86
CA LEU A 215 5.87 1.11 -21.20
C LEU A 215 6.27 1.26 -19.72
N ASN A 216 6.75 0.21 -19.09
CA ASN A 216 7.13 0.20 -17.69
C ASN A 216 8.61 0.49 -17.44
N ASN A 217 9.41 0.62 -18.48
CA ASN A 217 10.83 0.90 -18.40
C ASN A 217 11.17 2.09 -19.32
N PRO A 218 10.89 3.33 -18.89
CA PRO A 218 11.33 4.50 -19.64
C PRO A 218 12.84 4.55 -19.55
N GLY A 219 13.52 4.29 -20.68
CA GLY A 219 14.96 4.37 -20.84
C GLY A 219 15.52 5.74 -20.47
#